data_b62e03e388e6fb77e489be3a2a0ac3a3
#
_entry.id   b62e03e388e6fb77e489be3a2a0ac3a3
#
_cell.length_a   1.000
_cell.length_b   1.000
_cell.length_c   1.000
_cell.angle_alpha   90.00
_cell.angle_beta   90.00
_cell.angle_gamma   90.00
#
_symmetry.space_group_name_H-M   'P 1'
#
loop_
_entity.id
_entity.type
_entity.pdbx_description
1 polymer ?
#
loop_
_entity_poly.entity_id
_entity_poly.type
_entity_poly.pdbx_seq_one_letter_code
_entity_poly.pdbx_strand_id
1 'polypeptide(L)'
;SYTVKDDKVIVTKGRGGYTVDSDKLVDEIASCISKGEFDAQLECPLTYSDVDLDLVYDQIYVAPADATLDPENDYSVTDSVVGISFDKDAARKKLDAAADGEEVSFDLVYTEPELSKETLQAYLFRDTLGSFSTNVGGTDARKGNVAKAAENCNGTILMPGEEFSFNNVVGQRTIENGFQ
;
A
#
# COMPACT_ATOMS: atom_id res chain seq x y z
N SER A 1 -4.80 -22.29 -7.45
CA SER A 1 -3.86 -21.41 -8.18
C SER A 1 -4.62 -20.27 -8.85
N TYR A 2 -3.99 -19.12 -8.99
CA TYR A 2 -4.54 -17.99 -9.74
C TYR A 2 -3.47 -17.43 -10.68
N THR A 3 -3.90 -16.72 -11.71
CA THR A 3 -3.04 -15.94 -12.60
C THR A 3 -3.68 -14.57 -12.85
N VAL A 4 -2.84 -13.54 -13.07
CA VAL A 4 -3.30 -12.21 -13.48
C VAL A 4 -2.91 -12.01 -14.93
N LYS A 5 -3.87 -11.72 -15.79
CA LYS A 5 -3.67 -11.51 -17.22
C LYS A 5 -4.75 -10.58 -17.78
N ASP A 6 -4.35 -9.61 -18.60
CA ASP A 6 -5.24 -8.69 -19.29
C ASP A 6 -6.25 -8.00 -18.34
N ASP A 7 -5.74 -7.44 -17.22
CA ASP A 7 -6.51 -6.78 -16.15
C ASP A 7 -7.59 -7.66 -15.49
N LYS A 8 -7.38 -8.97 -15.54
CA LYS A 8 -8.26 -9.96 -14.92
C LYS A 8 -7.50 -10.91 -14.01
N VAL A 9 -8.15 -11.28 -12.95
CA VAL A 9 -7.74 -12.41 -12.13
C VAL A 9 -8.45 -13.66 -12.66
N ILE A 10 -7.68 -14.67 -13.01
CA ILE A 10 -8.20 -15.95 -13.48
C ILE A 10 -7.90 -16.98 -12.39
N VAL A 11 -8.94 -17.63 -11.92
CA VAL A 11 -8.88 -18.63 -10.86
C VAL A 11 -9.54 -19.91 -11.34
N THR A 12 -8.91 -21.06 -11.09
CA THR A 12 -9.52 -22.35 -11.37
C THR A 12 -10.28 -22.82 -10.13
N LYS A 13 -11.59 -23.09 -10.27
CA LYS A 13 -12.41 -23.68 -9.20
C LYS A 13 -11.84 -25.02 -8.77
N GLY A 14 -11.82 -25.26 -7.47
CA GLY A 14 -11.38 -26.54 -6.91
C GLY A 14 -12.23 -27.70 -7.43
N ARG A 15 -11.63 -28.88 -7.50
CA ARG A 15 -12.36 -30.12 -7.81
C ARG A 15 -12.64 -30.88 -6.52
N GLY A 16 -13.81 -31.44 -6.43
CA GLY A 16 -14.11 -32.37 -5.36
C GLY A 16 -13.16 -33.56 -5.39
N GLY A 17 -12.66 -33.93 -4.23
CA GLY A 17 -11.82 -35.10 -4.02
C GLY A 17 -12.33 -35.94 -2.87
N TYR A 18 -12.08 -37.21 -2.91
CA TYR A 18 -12.39 -38.09 -1.78
C TYR A 18 -11.24 -38.11 -0.81
N THR A 19 -11.53 -37.95 0.49
CA THR A 19 -10.54 -38.08 1.56
C THR A 19 -10.77 -39.41 2.30
N VAL A 20 -9.67 -40.03 2.67
CA VAL A 20 -9.68 -41.24 3.50
C VAL A 20 -9.16 -40.88 4.89
N ASP A 21 -9.95 -41.14 5.91
CA ASP A 21 -9.50 -41.06 7.30
C ASP A 21 -8.58 -42.25 7.58
N SER A 22 -7.29 -41.99 7.69
CA SER A 22 -6.26 -43.01 7.85
C SER A 22 -6.44 -43.84 9.13
N ASP A 23 -6.93 -43.24 10.20
CA ASP A 23 -7.11 -43.93 11.48
C ASP A 23 -8.29 -44.86 11.40
N LYS A 24 -9.42 -44.43 10.82
CA LYS A 24 -10.57 -45.30 10.56
C LYS A 24 -10.24 -46.43 9.59
N LEU A 25 -9.41 -46.18 8.57
CA LEU A 25 -8.97 -47.21 7.64
C LEU A 25 -8.16 -48.29 8.36
N VAL A 26 -7.23 -47.89 9.24
CA VAL A 26 -6.42 -48.85 10.02
C VAL A 26 -7.31 -49.67 10.96
N ASP A 27 -8.25 -49.01 11.67
CA ASP A 27 -9.18 -49.69 12.57
C ASP A 27 -10.08 -50.68 11.84
N GLU A 28 -10.61 -50.32 10.66
CA GLU A 28 -11.44 -51.19 9.87
C GLU A 28 -10.66 -52.40 9.34
N ILE A 29 -9.43 -52.17 8.86
CA ILE A 29 -8.55 -53.28 8.43
C ILE A 29 -8.27 -54.24 9.60
N ALA A 30 -7.93 -53.71 10.79
CA ALA A 30 -7.68 -54.51 11.97
C ALA A 30 -8.93 -55.32 12.39
N SER A 31 -10.11 -54.72 12.33
CA SER A 31 -11.39 -55.35 12.59
C SER A 31 -11.65 -56.51 11.60
N CYS A 32 -11.50 -56.28 10.32
CA CYS A 32 -11.68 -57.29 9.28
C CYS A 32 -10.72 -58.47 9.46
N ILE A 33 -9.43 -58.21 9.75
CA ILE A 33 -8.45 -59.28 10.00
C ILE A 33 -8.89 -60.11 11.22
N SER A 34 -9.33 -59.47 12.32
CA SER A 34 -9.74 -60.16 13.52
C SER A 34 -10.96 -61.09 13.34
N LYS A 35 -11.84 -60.72 12.37
CA LYS A 35 -13.05 -61.47 12.02
C LYS A 35 -12.83 -62.51 10.92
N GLY A 36 -11.66 -62.50 10.28
CA GLY A 36 -11.38 -63.34 9.11
C GLY A 36 -12.12 -62.88 7.84
N GLU A 37 -12.51 -61.59 7.80
CA GLU A 37 -13.16 -60.97 6.66
C GLU A 37 -12.09 -60.35 5.75
N PHE A 38 -12.28 -60.45 4.43
CA PHE A 38 -11.30 -59.93 3.47
C PHE A 38 -11.81 -58.72 2.67
N ASP A 39 -13.06 -58.31 2.91
CA ASP A 39 -13.70 -57.16 2.28
C ASP A 39 -14.01 -56.10 3.35
N ALA A 40 -13.36 -54.95 3.26
CA ALA A 40 -13.62 -53.77 4.10
C ALA A 40 -14.28 -52.69 3.26
N GLN A 41 -15.34 -52.06 3.77
CA GLN A 41 -15.98 -50.91 3.14
C GLN A 41 -15.79 -49.68 4.04
N LEU A 42 -15.15 -48.65 3.50
CA LEU A 42 -14.97 -47.38 4.18
C LEU A 42 -15.70 -46.28 3.39
N GLU A 43 -16.51 -45.51 4.09
CA GLU A 43 -17.09 -44.29 3.50
C GLU A 43 -16.03 -43.22 3.35
N CYS A 44 -15.80 -42.79 2.11
CA CYS A 44 -14.89 -41.70 1.78
C CYS A 44 -15.72 -40.44 1.49
N PRO A 45 -15.80 -39.48 2.42
CA PRO A 45 -16.54 -38.25 2.18
C PRO A 45 -15.90 -37.43 1.04
N LEU A 46 -16.76 -36.89 0.18
CA LEU A 46 -16.34 -35.94 -0.84
C LEU A 46 -16.00 -34.61 -0.16
N THR A 47 -14.78 -34.15 -0.36
CA THR A 47 -14.33 -32.85 0.12
C THR A 47 -13.99 -31.94 -1.04
N TYR A 48 -14.31 -30.67 -0.91
CA TYR A 48 -13.97 -29.65 -1.89
C TYR A 48 -12.82 -28.79 -1.34
N SER A 49 -11.80 -28.57 -2.15
CA SER A 49 -10.80 -27.56 -1.88
C SER A 49 -11.26 -26.27 -2.53
N ASP A 50 -11.96 -25.44 -1.77
CA ASP A 50 -12.36 -24.13 -2.24
C ASP A 50 -11.16 -23.22 -2.45
N VAL A 51 -11.30 -22.30 -3.39
CA VAL A 51 -10.32 -21.22 -3.57
C VAL A 51 -10.48 -20.22 -2.44
N ASP A 52 -9.41 -19.99 -1.73
CA ASP A 52 -9.34 -18.93 -0.73
C ASP A 52 -9.19 -17.57 -1.43
N LEU A 53 -10.34 -16.91 -1.64
CA LEU A 53 -10.39 -15.59 -2.27
C LEU A 53 -9.78 -14.49 -1.40
N ASP A 54 -9.75 -14.65 -0.08
CA ASP A 54 -9.13 -13.67 0.81
C ASP A 54 -7.62 -13.72 0.62
N LEU A 55 -7.04 -14.90 0.57
CA LEU A 55 -5.62 -15.06 0.26
C LEU A 55 -5.25 -14.51 -1.13
N VAL A 56 -6.09 -14.74 -2.14
CA VAL A 56 -5.88 -14.20 -3.48
C VAL A 56 -5.97 -12.67 -3.46
N TYR A 57 -6.95 -12.12 -2.75
CA TYR A 57 -7.13 -10.69 -2.60
C TYR A 57 -5.91 -10.04 -1.93
N ASP A 58 -5.45 -10.58 -0.81
CA ASP A 58 -4.32 -10.04 -0.05
C ASP A 58 -3.01 -10.02 -0.86
N GLN A 59 -2.87 -10.93 -1.83
CA GLN A 59 -1.71 -10.96 -2.72
C GLN A 59 -1.79 -9.98 -3.90
N ILE A 60 -2.98 -9.52 -4.24
CA ILE A 60 -3.24 -8.62 -5.38
C ILE A 60 -3.49 -7.19 -4.91
N TYR A 61 -4.09 -7.03 -3.73
CA TYR A 61 -4.50 -5.74 -3.21
C TYR A 61 -3.32 -4.79 -3.03
N VAL A 62 -3.46 -3.61 -3.62
CA VAL A 62 -2.56 -2.48 -3.42
C VAL A 62 -3.42 -1.28 -3.00
N ALA A 63 -3.13 -0.71 -1.84
CA ALA A 63 -3.81 0.50 -1.41
C ALA A 63 -3.38 1.69 -2.29
N PRO A 64 -4.29 2.54 -2.75
CA PRO A 64 -3.92 3.78 -3.42
C PRO A 64 -3.20 4.69 -2.41
N ALA A 65 -2.17 5.38 -2.89
CA ALA A 65 -1.44 6.36 -2.08
C ALA A 65 -1.12 7.61 -2.90
N ASP A 66 -1.34 8.76 -2.28
CA ASP A 66 -1.02 10.05 -2.86
C ASP A 66 0.49 10.31 -2.91
N ALA A 67 0.91 11.09 -3.88
CA ALA A 67 2.24 11.66 -3.89
C ALA A 67 2.41 12.61 -2.71
N THR A 68 3.57 12.57 -2.07
CA THR A 68 3.94 13.43 -0.94
C THR A 68 5.32 14.04 -1.16
N LEU A 69 5.71 14.94 -0.27
CA LEU A 69 7.08 15.42 -0.21
C LEU A 69 7.88 14.57 0.77
N ASP A 70 9.09 14.23 0.40
CA ASP A 70 10.04 13.52 1.25
C ASP A 70 11.02 14.50 1.90
N PRO A 71 10.86 14.87 3.19
CA PRO A 71 11.74 15.82 3.87
C PRO A 71 13.18 15.31 4.02
N GLU A 72 13.37 14.00 4.05
CA GLU A 72 14.70 13.38 4.20
C GLU A 72 15.49 13.40 2.89
N ASN A 73 14.79 13.58 1.76
CA ASN A 73 15.39 13.61 0.43
C ASN A 73 15.14 14.95 -0.27
N ASP A 74 15.54 16.03 0.39
CA ASP A 74 15.47 17.42 -0.12
C ASP A 74 14.07 17.81 -0.64
N TYR A 75 13.02 17.36 0.07
CA TYR A 75 11.62 17.59 -0.29
C TYR A 75 11.26 17.13 -1.71
N SER A 76 11.93 16.09 -2.20
CA SER A 76 11.58 15.48 -3.48
C SER A 76 10.16 14.92 -3.45
N VAL A 77 9.47 14.99 -4.59
CA VAL A 77 8.11 14.43 -4.72
C VAL A 77 8.18 12.93 -4.86
N THR A 78 7.53 12.21 -3.95
CA THR A 78 7.39 10.75 -4.03
C THR A 78 6.46 10.33 -5.16
N ASP A 79 6.56 9.07 -5.59
CA ASP A 79 5.60 8.52 -6.53
C ASP A 79 4.25 8.28 -5.83
N SER A 80 3.16 8.53 -6.55
CA SER A 80 1.84 8.10 -6.16
C SER A 80 1.63 6.63 -6.54
N VAL A 81 0.73 5.95 -5.85
CA VAL A 81 0.43 4.53 -6.09
C VAL A 81 -1.02 4.39 -6.53
N VAL A 82 -1.23 3.77 -7.69
CA VAL A 82 -2.57 3.37 -8.13
C VAL A 82 -2.99 2.14 -7.34
N GLY A 83 -4.15 2.22 -6.69
CA GLY A 83 -4.72 1.10 -5.96
C GLY A 83 -5.19 -0.01 -6.89
N ILE A 84 -5.04 -1.26 -6.47
CA ILE A 84 -5.51 -2.44 -7.20
C ILE A 84 -6.36 -3.28 -6.26
N SER A 85 -7.55 -3.66 -6.73
CA SER A 85 -8.47 -4.51 -5.97
C SER A 85 -9.36 -5.32 -6.92
N PHE A 86 -10.23 -6.14 -6.38
CA PHE A 86 -11.36 -6.74 -7.10
C PHE A 86 -12.55 -6.94 -6.15
N ASP A 87 -13.74 -7.08 -6.73
CA ASP A 87 -14.97 -7.34 -5.96
C ASP A 87 -15.01 -8.82 -5.51
N LYS A 88 -14.73 -9.05 -4.21
CA LYS A 88 -14.72 -10.40 -3.61
C LYS A 88 -16.11 -11.06 -3.65
N ASP A 89 -17.18 -10.29 -3.48
CA ASP A 89 -18.55 -10.85 -3.48
C ASP A 89 -18.97 -11.26 -4.88
N ALA A 90 -18.65 -10.45 -5.88
CA ALA A 90 -18.89 -10.83 -7.28
C ALA A 90 -18.02 -12.03 -7.70
N ALA A 91 -16.76 -12.08 -7.27
CA ALA A 91 -15.86 -13.20 -7.53
C ALA A 91 -16.38 -14.50 -6.88
N ARG A 92 -16.85 -14.43 -5.62
CA ARG A 92 -17.45 -15.56 -4.90
C ARG A 92 -18.66 -16.11 -5.66
N LYS A 93 -19.59 -15.25 -6.04
CA LYS A 93 -20.79 -15.65 -6.80
C LYS A 93 -20.45 -16.33 -8.11
N LYS A 94 -19.44 -15.84 -8.84
CA LYS A 94 -18.98 -16.48 -10.08
C LYS A 94 -18.37 -17.84 -9.83
N LEU A 95 -17.53 -17.99 -8.79
CA LEU A 95 -16.94 -19.27 -8.41
C LEU A 95 -17.98 -20.29 -7.97
N ASP A 96 -18.98 -19.87 -7.18
CA ASP A 96 -20.04 -20.77 -6.72
C ASP A 96 -20.88 -21.31 -7.89
N ALA A 97 -21.10 -20.49 -8.91
CA ALA A 97 -21.86 -20.85 -10.10
C ALA A 97 -21.07 -21.70 -11.13
N ALA A 98 -19.74 -21.72 -11.03
CA ALA A 98 -18.87 -22.43 -11.97
C ALA A 98 -18.86 -23.94 -11.70
N ALA A 99 -18.54 -24.73 -12.73
CA ALA A 99 -18.34 -26.17 -12.60
C ALA A 99 -16.94 -26.47 -11.98
N ASP A 100 -16.81 -27.68 -11.41
CA ASP A 100 -15.54 -28.15 -10.83
C ASP A 100 -14.41 -28.15 -11.87
N GLY A 101 -13.32 -27.45 -11.56
CA GLY A 101 -12.17 -27.33 -12.43
C GLY A 101 -12.34 -26.29 -13.55
N GLU A 102 -13.42 -25.54 -13.57
CA GLU A 102 -13.65 -24.46 -14.52
C GLU A 102 -12.79 -23.23 -14.17
N GLU A 103 -12.30 -22.53 -15.18
CA GLU A 103 -11.62 -21.27 -15.04
C GLU A 103 -12.63 -20.12 -14.96
N VAL A 104 -12.56 -19.36 -13.88
CA VAL A 104 -13.40 -18.18 -13.64
C VAL A 104 -12.52 -16.94 -13.68
N SER A 105 -12.99 -15.92 -14.39
CA SER A 105 -12.31 -14.63 -14.45
C SER A 105 -13.14 -13.50 -13.85
N PHE A 106 -12.47 -12.59 -13.17
CA PHE A 106 -13.04 -11.36 -12.64
C PHE A 106 -12.07 -10.19 -12.86
N ASP A 107 -12.67 -9.01 -13.10
CA ASP A 107 -11.92 -7.83 -13.48
C ASP A 107 -11.21 -7.22 -12.28
N LEU A 108 -10.01 -6.70 -12.50
CA LEU A 108 -9.34 -5.82 -11.55
C LEU A 108 -9.98 -4.43 -11.56
N VAL A 109 -10.03 -3.83 -10.38
CA VAL A 109 -10.49 -2.46 -10.18
C VAL A 109 -9.27 -1.62 -9.80
N TYR A 110 -9.01 -0.59 -10.60
CA TYR A 110 -7.96 0.37 -10.35
C TYR A 110 -8.53 1.61 -9.69
N THR A 111 -7.88 2.08 -8.64
CA THR A 111 -8.26 3.30 -7.91
C THR A 111 -7.12 4.29 -8.04
N GLU A 112 -7.36 5.36 -8.77
CA GLU A 112 -6.38 6.44 -8.91
C GLU A 112 -6.19 7.15 -7.56
N PRO A 113 -4.95 7.60 -7.26
CA PRO A 113 -4.68 8.46 -6.11
C PRO A 113 -5.39 9.82 -6.29
N GLU A 114 -5.74 10.48 -5.20
CA GLU A 114 -6.32 11.82 -5.25
C GLU A 114 -5.30 12.86 -5.74
N LEU A 115 -4.02 12.66 -5.40
CA LEU A 115 -2.92 13.54 -5.77
C LEU A 115 -1.81 12.75 -6.45
N SER A 116 -1.71 12.87 -7.78
CA SER A 116 -0.62 12.26 -8.54
C SER A 116 0.69 13.06 -8.38
N LYS A 117 1.81 12.40 -8.66
CA LYS A 117 3.14 13.02 -8.65
C LYS A 117 3.20 14.25 -9.56
N GLU A 118 2.66 14.14 -10.77
CA GLU A 118 2.65 15.21 -11.76
C GLU A 118 1.81 16.39 -11.28
N THR A 119 0.66 16.10 -10.65
CA THR A 119 -0.22 17.14 -10.09
C THR A 119 0.46 17.86 -8.93
N LEU A 120 1.07 17.12 -8.00
CA LEU A 120 1.79 17.73 -6.89
C LEU A 120 2.97 18.57 -7.38
N GLN A 121 3.76 18.08 -8.33
CA GLN A 121 4.87 18.83 -8.91
C GLN A 121 4.41 20.12 -9.59
N ALA A 122 3.27 20.11 -10.26
CA ALA A 122 2.72 21.30 -10.92
C ALA A 122 2.23 22.36 -9.93
N TYR A 123 1.87 21.97 -8.71
CA TYR A 123 1.39 22.90 -7.68
C TYR A 123 2.48 23.36 -6.72
N LEU A 124 3.62 22.67 -6.65
CA LEU A 124 4.71 23.02 -5.76
C LEU A 124 5.25 24.42 -6.05
N PHE A 125 5.23 25.28 -5.02
CA PHE A 125 5.78 26.65 -5.06
C PHE A 125 5.29 27.51 -6.25
N ARG A 126 4.17 27.15 -6.83
CA ARG A 126 3.58 27.84 -7.99
C ARG A 126 3.11 29.25 -7.65
N ASP A 127 2.54 29.42 -6.47
CA ASP A 127 1.82 30.62 -6.09
C ASP A 127 2.59 31.39 -4.99
N THR A 128 2.73 32.70 -5.16
CA THR A 128 3.21 33.58 -4.10
C THR A 128 2.05 33.91 -3.17
N LEU A 129 2.05 33.36 -1.96
CA LEU A 129 0.98 33.57 -0.98
C LEU A 129 1.01 34.97 -0.35
N GLY A 130 2.15 35.61 -0.33
CA GLY A 130 2.30 36.98 0.17
C GLY A 130 3.71 37.51 -0.06
N SER A 131 3.82 38.82 -0.07
CA SER A 131 5.12 39.53 -0.11
C SER A 131 5.05 40.78 0.76
N PHE A 132 6.16 41.09 1.41
CA PHE A 132 6.31 42.29 2.20
C PHE A 132 7.73 42.80 2.12
N SER A 133 7.91 44.13 2.11
CA SER A 133 9.23 44.76 2.12
C SER A 133 9.30 45.81 3.21
N THR A 134 10.46 45.93 3.79
CA THR A 134 10.73 46.93 4.81
C THR A 134 12.14 47.57 4.62
N ASN A 135 12.30 48.79 5.08
CA ASN A 135 13.60 49.45 5.05
C ASN A 135 14.33 49.23 6.39
N VAL A 136 15.56 48.75 6.30
CA VAL A 136 16.43 48.59 7.49
C VAL A 136 17.31 49.79 7.65
N GLY A 137 17.04 50.60 8.70
CA GLY A 137 17.87 51.72 9.10
C GLY A 137 18.92 51.36 10.16
N GLY A 138 19.86 52.25 10.43
CA GLY A 138 20.88 52.13 11.48
C GLY A 138 22.28 51.87 10.94
N THR A 139 23.15 51.33 11.80
CA THR A 139 24.56 51.06 11.48
C THR A 139 24.72 49.96 10.44
N ASP A 140 25.89 49.92 9.80
CA ASP A 140 26.16 48.85 8.80
C ASP A 140 26.20 47.45 9.43
N ALA A 141 26.68 47.36 10.69
CA ALA A 141 26.60 46.11 11.46
C ALA A 141 25.14 45.63 11.62
N ARG A 142 24.21 46.53 11.98
CA ARG A 142 22.79 46.20 12.08
C ARG A 142 22.21 45.73 10.73
N LYS A 143 22.52 46.44 9.65
CA LYS A 143 22.07 46.08 8.31
C LYS A 143 22.62 44.71 7.89
N GLY A 144 23.89 44.44 8.16
CA GLY A 144 24.52 43.15 7.93
C GLY A 144 23.85 42.02 8.71
N ASN A 145 23.54 42.22 9.99
CA ASN A 145 22.87 41.22 10.81
C ASN A 145 21.45 40.88 10.32
N VAL A 146 20.69 41.90 9.87
CA VAL A 146 19.36 41.68 9.30
C VAL A 146 19.45 40.92 7.98
N ALA A 147 20.41 41.28 7.12
CA ALA A 147 20.65 40.58 5.87
C ALA A 147 21.04 39.12 6.13
N LYS A 148 21.92 38.84 7.08
CA LYS A 148 22.34 37.50 7.48
C LYS A 148 21.17 36.66 8.01
N ALA A 149 20.32 37.22 8.85
CA ALA A 149 19.14 36.57 9.36
C ALA A 149 18.13 36.22 8.22
N ALA A 150 17.96 37.16 7.28
CA ALA A 150 17.10 36.93 6.11
C ALA A 150 17.66 35.84 5.19
N GLU A 151 18.99 35.83 4.98
CA GLU A 151 19.68 34.77 4.23
C GLU A 151 19.44 33.40 4.86
N ASN A 152 19.58 33.26 6.17
CA ASN A 152 19.36 32.01 6.88
C ASN A 152 17.90 31.52 6.81
N CYS A 153 16.94 32.46 6.73
CA CYS A 153 15.51 32.10 6.57
C CYS A 153 15.13 31.74 5.12
N ASN A 154 15.93 32.17 4.15
CA ASN A 154 15.63 31.99 2.76
C ASN A 154 15.68 30.47 2.39
N GLY A 155 14.69 30.00 1.66
CA GLY A 155 14.62 28.60 1.25
C GLY A 155 14.05 27.65 2.31
N THR A 156 13.60 28.13 3.48
CA THR A 156 12.94 27.28 4.47
C THR A 156 11.63 26.74 3.91
N ILE A 157 11.48 25.43 3.90
CA ILE A 157 10.25 24.75 3.50
C ILE A 157 9.53 24.28 4.76
N LEU A 158 8.22 24.44 4.79
CA LEU A 158 7.34 23.96 5.86
C LEU A 158 6.33 22.98 5.29
N MET A 159 6.20 21.84 5.95
CA MET A 159 5.15 20.90 5.65
C MET A 159 3.83 21.35 6.30
N PRO A 160 2.68 20.87 5.81
CA PRO A 160 1.39 21.17 6.42
C PRO A 160 1.37 20.80 7.90
N GLY A 161 1.04 21.80 8.76
CA GLY A 161 1.00 21.63 10.21
C GLY A 161 2.32 21.91 10.93
N GLU A 162 3.43 22.16 10.21
CA GLU A 162 4.69 22.58 10.82
C GLU A 162 4.68 24.06 11.19
N GLU A 163 5.43 24.40 12.24
CA GLU A 163 5.56 25.76 12.76
C GLU A 163 6.91 26.35 12.38
N PHE A 164 6.90 27.54 11.77
CA PHE A 164 8.12 28.29 11.50
C PHE A 164 8.68 28.91 12.77
N SER A 165 9.85 28.44 13.21
CA SER A 165 10.58 29.06 14.32
C SER A 165 11.76 29.88 13.83
N PHE A 166 11.62 31.19 13.80
CA PHE A 166 12.68 32.11 13.40
C PHE A 166 14.00 31.88 14.16
N ASN A 167 13.94 31.67 15.47
CA ASN A 167 15.14 31.45 16.27
C ASN A 167 15.84 30.11 15.96
N ASN A 168 15.07 29.08 15.61
CA ASN A 168 15.65 27.79 15.22
C ASN A 168 16.33 27.89 13.86
N VAL A 169 15.69 28.56 12.90
CA VAL A 169 16.21 28.71 11.54
C VAL A 169 17.41 29.66 11.48
N VAL A 170 17.35 30.78 12.15
CA VAL A 170 18.46 31.78 12.19
C VAL A 170 19.63 31.31 13.03
N GLY A 171 19.36 30.52 14.07
CA GLY A 171 20.37 30.03 15.00
C GLY A 171 20.90 31.07 15.94
N GLN A 172 22.01 30.76 16.62
CA GLN A 172 22.70 31.69 17.54
C GLN A 172 23.36 32.82 16.76
N ARG A 173 23.12 34.06 17.25
CA ARG A 173 23.64 35.29 16.62
C ARG A 173 25.03 35.62 17.19
N THR A 174 26.02 34.85 16.80
CA THR A 174 27.43 35.04 17.22
C THR A 174 28.28 35.50 16.05
N ILE A 175 29.46 36.03 16.34
CA ILE A 175 30.46 36.42 15.32
C ILE A 175 30.85 35.17 14.47
N GLU A 176 30.98 34.02 15.09
CA GLU A 176 31.30 32.76 14.41
C GLU A 176 30.24 32.37 13.38
N ASN A 177 28.98 32.70 13.63
CA ASN A 177 27.85 32.49 12.70
C ASN A 177 27.65 33.64 11.71
N GLY A 178 28.60 34.63 11.66
CA GLY A 178 28.61 35.73 10.72
C GLY A 178 27.81 36.98 11.17
N PHE A 179 27.41 37.06 12.44
CA PHE A 179 26.78 38.24 13.01
C PHE A 179 27.83 39.20 13.61
N GLN A 180 27.51 40.48 13.61
CA GLN A 180 28.40 41.55 14.10
C GLN A 180 27.82 42.26 15.33
#